data_e2c2cf5c27d23fb8e1e051b8cc084f1c
#
_entry.id   e2c2cf5c27d23fb8e1e051b8cc084f1c
#
_cell.length_a   1.000
_cell.length_b   1.000
_cell.length_c   1.000
_cell.angle_alpha   90.00
_cell.angle_beta   90.00
_cell.angle_gamma   90.00
#
_symmetry.space_group_name_H-M   'P 1'
#
loop_
_entity.id
_entity.type
_entity.pdbx_description
1 polymer ?
#
loop_
_entity_poly.entity_id
_entity_poly.type
_entity_poly.pdbx_seq_one_letter_code
_entity_poly.pdbx_strand_id
1 'polypeptide(L)'
;MSVDHRATAPQVVRRCFMLRPLEWAARGHQMTSESGADAVELIAASTPAHYEQVRELFVELMAWDCARVSELGFDSALAQQFYYGKVDAPLPGEYAPPDGLLFWAKYADNSAGCGAFTKLSPGVCELKRVYVRTQYRGKKLGRRIVRCLMDCAQRNQYGLMRLETVSFMRSAIAMYREIGFRECPAYYEIPEDFRNITVFMELEL
;
A
#
# COMPACT_ATOMS: atom_id res chain seq x y z
N MET A 1 31.53 -33.13 -10.62
CA MET A 1 31.21 -32.37 -9.37
C MET A 1 30.31 -31.24 -9.75
N SER A 2 29.01 -31.46 -9.55
CA SER A 2 27.95 -30.49 -9.90
C SER A 2 27.55 -29.80 -8.62
N VAL A 3 27.71 -28.49 -8.54
CA VAL A 3 27.33 -27.69 -7.34
C VAL A 3 25.90 -27.19 -7.55
N ASP A 4 25.00 -27.76 -6.77
CA ASP A 4 23.56 -27.41 -6.73
C ASP A 4 23.37 -26.09 -5.96
N HIS A 5 23.15 -24.99 -6.68
CA HIS A 5 22.81 -23.69 -6.10
C HIS A 5 21.30 -23.52 -5.99
N ARG A 6 20.67 -24.27 -5.08
CA ARG A 6 19.33 -23.94 -4.60
C ARG A 6 19.43 -22.86 -3.54
N ALA A 7 19.20 -21.61 -3.93
CA ALA A 7 19.03 -20.50 -3.02
C ALA A 7 17.80 -20.77 -2.12
N THR A 8 18.06 -21.06 -0.85
CA THR A 8 17.02 -21.20 0.20
C THR A 8 16.38 -19.85 0.47
N ALA A 9 15.10 -19.71 0.14
CA ALA A 9 14.29 -18.57 0.57
C ALA A 9 14.26 -18.49 2.11
N PRO A 10 14.32 -17.30 2.71
CA PRO A 10 14.37 -17.16 4.16
C PRO A 10 13.12 -17.74 4.83
N GLN A 11 13.33 -18.46 5.94
CA GLN A 11 12.31 -19.22 6.68
C GLN A 11 11.09 -18.40 7.16
N VAL A 12 11.17 -17.09 7.19
CA VAL A 12 10.10 -16.18 7.65
C VAL A 12 8.89 -16.18 6.71
N VAL A 13 9.08 -16.42 5.41
CA VAL A 13 7.98 -16.51 4.43
C VAL A 13 7.13 -17.77 4.65
N ARG A 14 7.68 -18.83 5.26
CA ARG A 14 6.97 -20.12 5.41
C ARG A 14 5.85 -20.14 6.47
N ARG A 15 5.85 -19.24 7.47
CA ARG A 15 4.80 -19.22 8.52
C ARG A 15 3.49 -18.53 8.10
N CYS A 16 3.49 -17.71 7.06
CA CYS A 16 2.27 -17.10 6.49
C CYS A 16 1.39 -18.08 5.69
N PHE A 17 1.86 -19.28 5.37
CA PHE A 17 1.23 -20.18 4.40
C PHE A 17 0.03 -20.99 4.91
N MET A 18 -0.32 -20.96 6.20
CA MET A 18 -1.30 -21.92 6.76
C MET A 18 -2.65 -21.36 7.22
N LEU A 19 -2.90 -20.06 7.18
CA LEU A 19 -4.17 -19.48 7.64
C LEU A 19 -4.92 -18.80 6.49
N ARG A 20 -6.25 -18.92 6.50
CA ARG A 20 -7.11 -18.12 5.61
C ARG A 20 -6.89 -16.63 5.88
N PRO A 21 -6.99 -15.74 4.87
CA PRO A 21 -6.70 -14.30 5.01
C PRO A 21 -7.46 -13.61 6.14
N LEU A 22 -8.72 -14.01 6.37
CA LEU A 22 -9.56 -13.51 7.46
C LEU A 22 -9.07 -13.92 8.85
N GLU A 23 -8.57 -15.14 9.01
CA GLU A 23 -8.01 -15.64 10.26
C GLU A 23 -6.66 -14.99 10.55
N TRP A 24 -5.91 -14.65 9.50
CA TRP A 24 -4.63 -13.96 9.60
C TRP A 24 -4.81 -12.51 10.09
N ALA A 25 -5.71 -11.74 9.50
CA ALA A 25 -6.02 -10.37 9.89
C ALA A 25 -6.63 -10.31 11.31
N ALA A 26 -7.54 -11.24 11.64
CA ALA A 26 -8.22 -11.28 12.94
C ALA A 26 -7.30 -11.65 14.11
N ARG A 27 -6.15 -12.29 13.87
CA ARG A 27 -5.20 -12.70 14.91
C ARG A 27 -4.05 -11.71 15.13
N GLY A 28 -4.07 -10.53 14.52
CA GLY A 28 -3.02 -9.51 14.70
C GLY A 28 -1.62 -10.00 14.27
N HIS A 29 -1.54 -10.75 13.18
CA HIS A 29 -0.28 -11.35 12.75
C HIS A 29 0.71 -10.28 12.28
N GLN A 30 1.91 -10.35 12.81
CA GLN A 30 3.06 -9.53 12.47
C GLN A 30 3.95 -10.30 11.49
N MET A 31 4.37 -9.63 10.42
CA MET A 31 5.42 -10.13 9.53
C MET A 31 6.72 -9.40 9.87
N THR A 32 7.60 -10.07 10.61
CA THR A 32 8.92 -9.56 10.93
C THR A 32 9.97 -10.14 9.99
N SER A 33 10.89 -9.33 9.50
CA SER A 33 12.10 -9.79 8.82
C SER A 33 13.30 -9.14 9.48
N GLU A 34 14.22 -10.00 9.90
CA GLU A 34 15.48 -9.70 10.56
C GLU A 34 15.34 -9.24 12.02
N SER A 35 16.08 -9.89 12.91
CA SER A 35 16.28 -9.46 14.29
C SER A 35 17.46 -8.49 14.32
N GLY A 36 17.22 -7.21 14.58
CA GLY A 36 18.27 -6.20 14.66
C GLY A 36 17.71 -4.77 14.57
N ALA A 37 18.59 -3.80 14.61
CA ALA A 37 18.26 -2.35 14.55
C ALA A 37 17.50 -1.93 13.27
N ASP A 38 17.43 -2.80 12.25
CA ASP A 38 16.75 -2.61 10.97
C ASP A 38 15.48 -3.47 10.80
N ALA A 39 14.91 -3.98 11.89
CA ALA A 39 13.72 -4.81 11.85
C ALA A 39 12.53 -4.05 11.24
N VAL A 40 11.94 -4.63 10.20
CA VAL A 40 10.70 -4.15 9.59
C VAL A 40 9.56 -5.06 9.98
N GLU A 41 8.52 -4.47 10.53
CA GLU A 41 7.27 -5.13 10.87
C GLU A 41 6.13 -4.60 10.00
N LEU A 42 5.36 -5.50 9.38
CA LEU A 42 4.10 -5.17 8.71
C LEU A 42 2.95 -5.77 9.52
N ILE A 43 2.11 -4.90 10.06
CA ILE A 43 1.02 -5.25 10.97
C ILE A 43 -0.29 -5.01 10.24
N ALA A 44 -1.15 -6.03 10.12
CA ALA A 44 -2.52 -5.82 9.70
C ALA A 44 -3.27 -5.02 10.79
N ALA A 45 -3.66 -3.80 10.45
CA ALA A 45 -4.33 -2.92 11.41
C ALA A 45 -5.70 -3.50 11.79
N SER A 46 -5.90 -3.77 13.07
CA SER A 46 -7.10 -4.44 13.58
C SER A 46 -7.58 -3.90 14.94
N THR A 47 -6.85 -2.95 15.51
CA THR A 47 -7.18 -2.34 16.80
C THR A 47 -7.32 -0.82 16.68
N PRO A 48 -8.07 -0.16 17.57
CA PRO A 48 -8.16 1.31 17.59
C PRO A 48 -6.77 1.98 17.63
N ALA A 49 -5.83 1.46 18.40
CA ALA A 49 -4.46 1.99 18.46
C ALA A 49 -3.72 1.88 17.12
N HIS A 50 -3.90 0.77 16.36
CA HIS A 50 -3.33 0.64 15.02
C HIS A 50 -3.96 1.65 14.05
N TYR A 51 -5.27 1.87 14.15
CA TYR A 51 -5.97 2.82 13.29
C TYR A 51 -5.54 4.27 13.53
N GLU A 52 -5.27 4.65 14.77
CA GLU A 52 -4.70 5.98 15.07
C GLU A 52 -3.32 6.17 14.41
N GLN A 53 -2.44 5.18 14.51
CA GLN A 53 -1.12 5.25 13.86
C GLN A 53 -1.23 5.35 12.33
N VAL A 54 -2.17 4.65 11.73
CA VAL A 54 -2.40 4.73 10.28
C VAL A 54 -3.04 6.05 9.90
N ARG A 55 -3.94 6.59 10.71
CA ARG A 55 -4.57 7.90 10.47
C ARG A 55 -3.55 9.02 10.41
N GLU A 56 -2.58 9.04 11.33
CA GLU A 56 -1.47 9.99 11.28
C GLU A 56 -0.72 9.92 9.94
N LEU A 57 -0.41 8.71 9.47
CA LEU A 57 0.27 8.50 8.19
C LEU A 57 -0.58 8.93 6.98
N PHE A 58 -1.90 8.76 7.03
CA PHE A 58 -2.81 9.23 5.98
C PHE A 58 -2.86 10.76 5.92
N VAL A 59 -2.89 11.42 7.08
CA VAL A 59 -2.84 12.89 7.16
C VAL A 59 -1.50 13.43 6.63
N GLU A 60 -0.38 12.79 6.99
CA GLU A 60 0.94 13.16 6.47
C GLU A 60 1.02 13.00 4.94
N LEU A 61 0.53 11.88 4.40
CA LEU A 61 0.48 11.64 2.96
C LEU A 61 -0.36 12.70 2.25
N MET A 62 -1.57 12.96 2.73
CA MET A 62 -2.47 13.98 2.17
C MET A 62 -1.81 15.36 2.19
N ALA A 63 -1.23 15.77 3.31
CA ALA A 63 -0.59 17.07 3.43
C ALA A 63 0.59 17.21 2.45
N TRP A 64 1.37 16.15 2.29
CA TRP A 64 2.50 16.12 1.36
C TRP A 64 2.03 16.23 -0.10
N ASP A 65 1.02 15.45 -0.50
CA ASP A 65 0.47 15.47 -1.85
C ASP A 65 -0.18 16.81 -2.18
N CYS A 66 -1.00 17.36 -1.29
CA CYS A 66 -1.64 18.66 -1.47
C CYS A 66 -0.61 19.80 -1.64
N ALA A 67 0.48 19.77 -0.86
CA ALA A 67 1.56 20.72 -1.02
C ALA A 67 2.21 20.63 -2.41
N ARG A 68 2.48 19.41 -2.90
CA ARG A 68 3.07 19.19 -4.23
C ARG A 68 2.14 19.59 -5.37
N VAL A 69 0.84 19.32 -5.23
CA VAL A 69 -0.19 19.73 -6.19
C VAL A 69 -0.25 21.25 -6.28
N SER A 70 -0.23 21.94 -5.13
CA SER A 70 -0.21 23.41 -5.07
C SER A 70 1.06 24.03 -5.69
N GLU A 71 2.24 23.44 -5.46
CA GLU A 71 3.50 23.87 -6.10
C GLU A 71 3.47 23.77 -7.63
N LEU A 72 2.66 22.84 -8.17
CA LEU A 72 2.45 22.67 -9.61
C LEU A 72 1.36 23.59 -10.17
N GLY A 73 0.76 24.45 -9.35
CA GLY A 73 -0.26 25.40 -9.73
C GLY A 73 -1.70 24.85 -9.82
N PHE A 74 -1.96 23.65 -9.30
CA PHE A 74 -3.29 23.08 -9.22
C PHE A 74 -4.01 23.46 -7.91
N ASP A 75 -5.33 23.39 -7.91
CA ASP A 75 -6.15 23.61 -6.72
C ASP A 75 -5.98 22.44 -5.72
N SER A 76 -5.32 22.76 -4.60
CA SER A 76 -5.09 21.78 -3.54
C SER A 76 -6.37 21.37 -2.79
N ALA A 77 -7.39 22.23 -2.71
CA ALA A 77 -8.67 21.90 -2.08
C ALA A 77 -9.44 20.90 -2.96
N LEU A 78 -9.45 21.10 -4.28
CA LEU A 78 -10.02 20.16 -5.21
C LEU A 78 -9.27 18.83 -5.22
N ALA A 79 -7.93 18.85 -5.16
CA ALA A 79 -7.12 17.66 -5.04
C ALA A 79 -7.40 16.90 -3.74
N GLN A 80 -7.49 17.60 -2.61
CA GLN A 80 -7.89 16.99 -1.34
C GLN A 80 -9.25 16.33 -1.43
N GLN A 81 -10.23 17.00 -1.97
CA GLN A 81 -11.58 16.46 -2.14
C GLN A 81 -11.58 15.22 -3.03
N PHE A 82 -10.89 15.25 -4.15
CA PHE A 82 -10.88 14.17 -5.14
C PHE A 82 -10.11 12.95 -4.65
N TYR A 83 -8.83 13.12 -4.24
CA TYR A 83 -7.96 12.01 -3.85
C TYR A 83 -8.16 11.56 -2.40
N TYR A 84 -8.65 12.45 -1.52
CA TYR A 84 -8.67 12.25 -0.07
C TYR A 84 -10.01 12.54 0.60
N GLY A 85 -11.09 12.78 -0.16
CA GLY A 85 -12.39 13.21 0.38
C GLY A 85 -12.98 12.36 1.51
N LYS A 86 -12.40 11.17 1.77
CA LYS A 86 -12.79 10.27 2.87
C LYS A 86 -11.67 10.05 3.89
N VAL A 87 -10.63 10.91 3.92
CA VAL A 87 -9.48 10.72 4.82
C VAL A 87 -9.88 10.71 6.29
N ASP A 88 -10.93 11.45 6.66
CA ASP A 88 -11.47 11.52 8.02
C ASP A 88 -12.48 10.42 8.34
N ALA A 89 -12.82 9.56 7.36
CA ALA A 89 -13.75 8.46 7.61
C ALA A 89 -13.20 7.52 8.69
N PRO A 90 -14.09 6.91 9.50
CA PRO A 90 -13.67 5.93 10.50
C PRO A 90 -12.91 4.76 9.86
N LEU A 91 -11.74 4.43 10.40
CA LEU A 91 -11.00 3.24 10.02
C LEU A 91 -11.54 2.01 10.78
N PRO A 92 -11.52 0.82 10.15
CA PRO A 92 -10.95 0.51 8.83
C PRO A 92 -11.82 0.91 7.63
N GLY A 93 -13.12 1.20 7.79
CA GLY A 93 -14.00 1.62 6.71
C GLY A 93 -13.93 0.69 5.48
N GLU A 94 -13.65 1.25 4.30
CA GLU A 94 -13.51 0.51 3.03
C GLU A 94 -12.32 -0.47 3.01
N TYR A 95 -11.39 -0.37 3.96
CA TYR A 95 -10.25 -1.27 4.11
C TYR A 95 -10.54 -2.46 5.02
N ALA A 96 -11.79 -2.63 5.47
CA ALA A 96 -12.18 -3.75 6.32
C ALA A 96 -12.16 -5.09 5.56
N PRO A 97 -11.73 -6.19 6.22
CA PRO A 97 -11.97 -7.53 5.71
C PRO A 97 -13.48 -7.81 5.52
N PRO A 98 -13.88 -8.66 4.55
CA PRO A 98 -13.04 -9.46 3.66
C PRO A 98 -12.56 -8.71 2.42
N ASP A 99 -13.15 -7.59 2.08
CA ASP A 99 -12.98 -6.90 0.81
C ASP A 99 -11.76 -5.95 0.78
N GLY A 100 -11.17 -5.65 1.94
CA GLY A 100 -10.00 -4.79 2.06
C GLY A 100 -8.99 -5.27 3.09
N LEU A 101 -7.86 -4.59 3.11
CA LEU A 101 -6.80 -4.78 4.09
C LEU A 101 -6.02 -3.48 4.29
N LEU A 102 -5.65 -3.20 5.53
CA LEU A 102 -4.88 -2.04 5.92
C LEU A 102 -3.62 -2.48 6.67
N PHE A 103 -2.45 -2.12 6.17
CA PHE A 103 -1.18 -2.32 6.85
C PHE A 103 -0.65 -1.06 7.52
N TRP A 104 -0.18 -1.23 8.75
CA TRP A 104 0.72 -0.34 9.44
C TRP A 104 2.13 -0.93 9.40
N ALA A 105 3.12 -0.17 8.93
CA ALA A 105 4.49 -0.58 8.81
C ALA A 105 5.35 0.12 9.88
N LYS A 106 6.13 -0.67 10.63
CA LYS A 106 7.13 -0.20 11.59
C LYS A 106 8.54 -0.46 11.07
N TYR A 107 9.46 0.41 11.45
CA TYR A 107 10.89 0.25 11.26
C TYR A 107 11.59 0.55 12.58
N ALA A 108 12.32 -0.40 13.15
CA ALA A 108 12.95 -0.28 14.46
C ALA A 108 11.98 0.30 15.52
N ASP A 109 10.78 -0.31 15.66
CA ASP A 109 9.69 0.10 16.56
C ASP A 109 9.01 1.45 16.29
N ASN A 110 9.47 2.20 15.29
CA ASN A 110 8.85 3.47 14.91
C ASN A 110 7.81 3.28 13.81
N SER A 111 6.71 4.04 13.88
CA SER A 111 5.73 4.14 12.80
C SER A 111 6.42 4.69 11.55
N ALA A 112 6.48 3.92 10.47
CA ALA A 112 7.33 4.21 9.33
C ALA A 112 6.55 4.35 8.00
N GLY A 113 5.35 3.76 7.91
CA GLY A 113 4.57 3.82 6.69
C GLY A 113 3.27 3.03 6.79
N CYS A 114 2.51 3.05 5.72
CA CYS A 114 1.25 2.32 5.59
C CYS A 114 0.98 1.93 4.14
N GLY A 115 -0.05 1.14 3.94
CA GLY A 115 -0.61 0.81 2.64
C GLY A 115 -1.87 0.00 2.81
N ALA A 116 -2.75 0.05 1.83
CA ALA A 116 -4.04 -0.63 1.86
C ALA A 116 -4.41 -1.15 0.48
N PHE A 117 -5.36 -2.07 0.44
CA PHE A 117 -6.19 -2.27 -0.74
C PHE A 117 -7.67 -2.30 -0.34
N THR A 118 -8.52 -2.02 -1.30
CA THR A 118 -9.97 -2.12 -1.19
C THR A 118 -10.53 -2.80 -2.43
N LYS A 119 -11.74 -3.34 -2.33
CA LYS A 119 -12.44 -3.91 -3.48
C LYS A 119 -12.85 -2.79 -4.45
N LEU A 120 -12.53 -2.97 -5.72
CA LEU A 120 -12.98 -2.08 -6.80
C LEU A 120 -14.20 -2.69 -7.52
N SER A 121 -14.11 -3.99 -7.86
CA SER A 121 -15.18 -4.77 -8.48
C SER A 121 -14.96 -6.27 -8.22
N PRO A 122 -15.86 -7.18 -8.62
CA PRO A 122 -15.61 -8.60 -8.49
C PRO A 122 -14.29 -9.03 -9.13
N GLY A 123 -13.39 -9.64 -8.34
CA GLY A 123 -12.07 -10.09 -8.78
C GLY A 123 -11.02 -8.98 -8.95
N VAL A 124 -11.37 -7.70 -8.74
CA VAL A 124 -10.46 -6.55 -8.90
C VAL A 124 -10.38 -5.77 -7.60
N CYS A 125 -9.16 -5.52 -7.12
CA CYS A 125 -8.90 -4.62 -5.99
C CYS A 125 -8.10 -3.40 -6.41
N GLU A 126 -8.11 -2.38 -5.57
CA GLU A 126 -7.34 -1.16 -5.76
C GLU A 126 -6.35 -0.97 -4.62
N LEU A 127 -5.07 -0.84 -4.98
CA LEU A 127 -3.99 -0.50 -4.06
C LEU A 127 -4.07 0.98 -3.72
N LYS A 128 -4.14 1.31 -2.44
CA LYS A 128 -4.36 2.67 -1.94
C LYS A 128 -3.40 3.02 -0.81
N ARG A 129 -3.17 4.31 -0.62
CA ARG A 129 -2.52 4.86 0.59
C ARG A 129 -1.13 4.29 0.88
N VAL A 130 -0.37 3.92 -0.16
CA VAL A 130 1.02 3.50 0.03
C VAL A 130 1.89 4.71 0.37
N TYR A 131 2.35 4.75 1.60
CA TYR A 131 3.16 5.85 2.12
C TYR A 131 4.31 5.34 2.96
N VAL A 132 5.45 5.99 2.84
CA VAL A 132 6.63 5.79 3.70
C VAL A 132 7.18 7.15 4.10
N ARG A 133 7.29 7.38 5.40
CA ARG A 133 7.88 8.60 5.96
C ARG A 133 9.28 8.82 5.38
N THR A 134 9.64 10.06 5.12
CA THR A 134 10.84 10.44 4.36
C THR A 134 12.12 9.83 4.94
N GLN A 135 12.26 9.81 6.27
CA GLN A 135 13.45 9.27 6.96
C GLN A 135 13.64 7.74 6.78
N TYR A 136 12.60 7.02 6.36
CA TYR A 136 12.66 5.56 6.11
C TYR A 136 12.66 5.21 4.61
N ARG A 137 12.68 6.21 3.72
CA ARG A 137 12.83 5.99 2.27
C ARG A 137 14.20 5.41 1.95
N GLY A 138 14.34 4.76 0.81
CA GLY A 138 15.58 4.05 0.42
C GLY A 138 15.77 2.67 1.06
N LYS A 139 15.04 2.32 2.12
CA LYS A 139 15.10 1.03 2.82
C LYS A 139 14.19 -0.06 2.22
N LYS A 140 13.70 0.14 1.01
CA LYS A 140 12.80 -0.76 0.26
C LYS A 140 11.45 -1.05 0.97
N LEU A 141 11.09 -0.25 1.99
CA LEU A 141 9.87 -0.47 2.79
C LEU A 141 8.60 -0.39 1.94
N GLY A 142 8.48 0.61 1.05
CA GLY A 142 7.33 0.73 0.14
C GLY A 142 7.13 -0.50 -0.73
N ARG A 143 8.21 -1.04 -1.32
CA ARG A 143 8.16 -2.29 -2.09
C ARG A 143 7.68 -3.48 -1.27
N ARG A 144 8.08 -3.56 0.00
CA ARG A 144 7.66 -4.64 0.90
C ARG A 144 6.17 -4.54 1.21
N ILE A 145 5.69 -3.33 1.52
CA ILE A 145 4.26 -3.06 1.75
C ILE A 145 3.44 -3.51 0.54
N VAL A 146 3.81 -3.06 -0.67
CA VAL A 146 3.09 -3.40 -1.91
C VAL A 146 3.07 -4.91 -2.15
N ARG A 147 4.21 -5.59 -2.06
CA ARG A 147 4.27 -7.04 -2.26
C ARG A 147 3.41 -7.81 -1.25
N CYS A 148 3.43 -7.43 0.03
CA CYS A 148 2.58 -8.06 1.03
C CYS A 148 1.09 -7.82 0.75
N LEU A 149 0.70 -6.63 0.28
CA LEU A 149 -0.67 -6.34 -0.11
C LEU A 149 -1.08 -7.17 -1.33
N MET A 150 -0.20 -7.34 -2.32
CA MET A 150 -0.44 -8.22 -3.48
C MET A 150 -0.65 -9.68 -3.06
N ASP A 151 0.24 -10.21 -2.22
CA ASP A 151 0.11 -11.58 -1.69
C ASP A 151 -1.20 -11.78 -0.92
N CYS A 152 -1.64 -10.78 -0.16
CA CYS A 152 -2.90 -10.82 0.56
C CYS A 152 -4.11 -10.71 -0.39
N ALA A 153 -4.04 -9.83 -1.38
CA ALA A 153 -5.10 -9.67 -2.39
C ALA A 153 -5.30 -10.96 -3.19
N GLN A 154 -4.21 -11.59 -3.64
CA GLN A 154 -4.26 -12.88 -4.34
C GLN A 154 -4.92 -13.98 -3.49
N ARG A 155 -4.60 -14.05 -2.19
CA ARG A 155 -5.25 -14.98 -1.25
C ARG A 155 -6.73 -14.67 -1.04
N ASN A 156 -7.13 -13.41 -1.17
CA ASN A 156 -8.53 -12.97 -1.16
C ASN A 156 -9.22 -13.16 -2.52
N GLN A 157 -8.59 -13.92 -3.43
CA GLN A 157 -9.13 -14.28 -4.74
C GLN A 157 -9.30 -13.09 -5.71
N TYR A 158 -8.58 -12.00 -5.50
CA TYR A 158 -8.43 -10.97 -6.50
C TYR A 158 -7.46 -11.45 -7.59
N GLY A 159 -7.84 -11.32 -8.85
CA GLY A 159 -7.01 -11.66 -10.01
C GLY A 159 -6.35 -10.43 -10.65
N LEU A 160 -6.81 -9.22 -10.30
CA LEU A 160 -6.28 -7.97 -10.82
C LEU A 160 -6.15 -6.95 -9.70
N MET A 161 -5.00 -6.28 -9.61
CA MET A 161 -4.79 -5.13 -8.74
C MET A 161 -4.58 -3.89 -9.59
N ARG A 162 -5.36 -2.84 -9.32
CA ARG A 162 -5.24 -1.53 -9.93
C ARG A 162 -4.70 -0.52 -8.93
N LEU A 163 -4.16 0.56 -9.40
CA LEU A 163 -3.79 1.72 -8.59
C LEU A 163 -3.93 3.00 -9.40
N GLU A 164 -4.16 4.07 -8.67
CA GLU A 164 -4.03 5.44 -9.13
C GLU A 164 -2.84 6.09 -8.43
N THR A 165 -2.13 6.93 -9.15
CA THR A 165 -1.05 7.77 -8.62
C THR A 165 -0.94 9.04 -9.46
N VAL A 166 -0.06 9.94 -9.08
CA VAL A 166 0.17 11.20 -9.79
C VAL A 166 1.56 11.24 -10.42
N SER A 167 1.69 11.86 -11.58
CA SER A 167 2.89 11.82 -12.44
C SER A 167 4.17 12.33 -11.76
N PHE A 168 4.06 13.19 -10.75
CA PHE A 168 5.20 13.66 -9.97
C PHE A 168 5.72 12.63 -8.95
N MET A 169 4.98 11.57 -8.67
CA MET A 169 5.39 10.43 -7.82
C MET A 169 6.38 9.50 -8.53
N ARG A 170 7.41 10.06 -9.17
CA ARG A 170 8.33 9.32 -10.06
C ARG A 170 8.94 8.08 -9.42
N SER A 171 9.35 8.16 -8.15
CA SER A 171 9.94 7.02 -7.43
C SER A 171 8.93 5.91 -7.16
N ALA A 172 7.68 6.25 -6.88
CA ALA A 172 6.60 5.27 -6.69
C ALA A 172 6.25 4.60 -8.02
N ILE A 173 6.08 5.37 -9.09
CA ILE A 173 5.82 4.84 -10.44
C ILE A 173 6.94 3.90 -10.90
N ALA A 174 8.21 4.27 -10.71
CA ALA A 174 9.35 3.42 -11.02
C ALA A 174 9.29 2.10 -10.23
N MET A 175 9.01 2.16 -8.92
CA MET A 175 8.85 0.99 -8.07
C MET A 175 7.69 0.10 -8.54
N TYR A 176 6.53 0.67 -8.90
CA TYR A 176 5.39 -0.08 -9.41
C TYR A 176 5.72 -0.79 -10.73
N ARG A 177 6.38 -0.10 -11.68
CA ARG A 177 6.86 -0.72 -12.94
C ARG A 177 7.83 -1.87 -12.69
N GLU A 178 8.77 -1.72 -11.76
CA GLU A 178 9.72 -2.79 -11.39
C GLU A 178 9.03 -3.98 -10.68
N ILE A 179 7.90 -3.77 -10.03
CA ILE A 179 7.08 -4.84 -9.45
C ILE A 179 6.33 -5.59 -10.56
N GLY A 180 6.01 -4.92 -11.67
CA GLY A 180 5.30 -5.48 -12.82
C GLY A 180 4.01 -4.76 -13.20
N PHE A 181 3.64 -3.68 -12.50
CA PHE A 181 2.50 -2.85 -12.90
C PHE A 181 2.75 -2.19 -14.25
N ARG A 182 1.70 -2.13 -15.07
CA ARG A 182 1.69 -1.45 -16.38
C ARG A 182 0.65 -0.35 -16.37
N GLU A 183 0.89 0.71 -17.10
CA GLU A 183 -0.10 1.77 -17.27
C GLU A 183 -1.34 1.21 -17.98
N CYS A 184 -2.50 1.66 -17.54
CA CYS A 184 -3.81 1.29 -18.10
C CYS A 184 -4.68 2.53 -18.29
N PRO A 185 -5.76 2.43 -19.08
CA PRO A 185 -6.76 3.49 -19.18
C PRO A 185 -7.41 3.81 -17.84
N ALA A 186 -7.89 5.05 -17.69
CA ALA A 186 -8.67 5.45 -16.53
C ALA A 186 -9.88 4.51 -16.35
N TYR A 187 -10.12 4.04 -15.16
CA TYR A 187 -11.24 3.14 -14.83
C TYR A 187 -12.34 3.84 -14.00
N TYR A 188 -12.23 5.15 -13.84
CA TYR A 188 -13.27 6.07 -13.36
C TYR A 188 -13.03 7.49 -13.91
N GLU A 189 -14.01 8.35 -13.76
CA GLU A 189 -13.92 9.73 -14.23
C GLU A 189 -12.98 10.56 -13.34
N ILE A 190 -12.14 11.37 -13.99
CA ILE A 190 -11.20 12.28 -13.37
C ILE A 190 -11.61 13.71 -13.68
N PRO A 191 -11.58 14.63 -12.71
CA PRO A 191 -11.71 16.07 -12.98
C PRO A 191 -10.73 16.50 -14.07
N GLU A 192 -11.17 17.39 -14.95
CA GLU A 192 -10.39 17.80 -16.12
C GLU A 192 -9.00 18.32 -15.72
N ASP A 193 -8.92 19.07 -14.65
CA ASP A 193 -7.68 19.64 -14.11
C ASP A 193 -6.62 18.59 -13.80
N PHE A 194 -7.03 17.38 -13.42
CA PHE A 194 -6.11 16.31 -13.00
C PHE A 194 -5.83 15.25 -14.05
N ARG A 195 -6.51 15.28 -15.22
CA ARG A 195 -6.34 14.26 -16.27
C ARG A 195 -4.90 14.08 -16.71
N ASN A 196 -4.15 15.18 -16.83
CA ASN A 196 -2.79 15.19 -17.34
C ASN A 196 -1.74 14.78 -16.29
N ILE A 197 -2.12 14.70 -15.01
CA ILE A 197 -1.22 14.33 -13.93
C ILE A 197 -1.58 13.00 -13.27
N THR A 198 -2.79 12.49 -13.47
CA THR A 198 -3.20 11.21 -12.92
C THR A 198 -2.71 10.05 -13.79
N VAL A 199 -2.10 9.06 -13.17
CA VAL A 199 -1.57 7.86 -13.80
C VAL A 199 -2.28 6.65 -13.21
N PHE A 200 -2.90 5.85 -14.08
CA PHE A 200 -3.50 4.58 -13.70
C PHE A 200 -2.59 3.43 -14.09
N MET A 201 -2.47 2.45 -13.20
CA MET A 201 -1.68 1.25 -13.45
C MET A 201 -2.42 0.01 -12.99
N GLU A 202 -2.10 -1.13 -13.58
CA GLU A 202 -2.67 -2.43 -13.21
C GLU A 202 -1.64 -3.55 -13.28
N LEU A 203 -1.92 -4.62 -12.52
CA LEU A 203 -1.12 -5.83 -12.47
C LEU A 203 -2.05 -7.04 -12.28
N GLU A 204 -1.87 -8.10 -13.07
CA GLU A 204 -2.45 -9.42 -12.81
C GLU A 204 -1.74 -10.08 -11.62
N LEU A 205 -2.54 -10.61 -10.64
CA LEU A 205 -2.06 -11.19 -9.38
C LEU A 205 -1.83 -12.70 -9.48
#